data_1f7edf9f46c0bcec732862fd7b9ad885
#
_entry.id   1f7edf9f46c0bcec732862fd7b9ad885
#
_cell.length_a   1.000
_cell.length_b   1.000
_cell.length_c   1.000
_cell.angle_alpha   90.00
_cell.angle_beta   90.00
_cell.angle_gamma   90.00
#
_symmetry.space_group_name_H-M   'P 1'
#
loop_
_entity.id
_entity.type
_entity.pdbx_description
1 polymer ?
#
loop_
_entity_poly.entity_id
_entity_poly.type
_entity_poly.pdbx_seq_one_letter_code
_entity_poly.pdbx_strand_id
1 'polypeptide(L)'
;MKTNRTFINISPEISEDFNPWASVTSSQSARIKELELKRDIFTTAKAMIDTLMSDAIASPESDIIFGRSGSRSSLLKAIDETQERLIIVCPWLSLRSIEDGLLLKFIALLTQGIRIDIGWGYKYDIGKIISITGDGRPTITADAWQNYSALPTLHKLQANYPNLIHLKLMGTHAKYWVCDRKFAYVGSHNVLSSNTSYLDLAGDEVGTLHTSPRNIHKLINCFETQPELSTHLHQWQRPTA
;
A
#
# COMPACT_ATOMS: atom_id res chain seq x y z
N MET A 1 -74.31 -35.18 -12.96
CA MET A 1 -74.55 -33.79 -12.50
C MET A 1 -73.30 -32.95 -12.85
N LYS A 2 -73.43 -32.10 -13.84
CA LYS A 2 -72.33 -31.14 -14.27
C LYS A 2 -72.71 -29.77 -13.74
N THR A 3 -71.93 -29.26 -12.80
CA THR A 3 -72.11 -27.90 -12.28
C THR A 3 -71.31 -26.94 -13.14
N ASN A 4 -72.04 -26.16 -13.94
CA ASN A 4 -71.50 -24.97 -14.66
C ASN A 4 -71.14 -23.86 -13.66
N ARG A 5 -69.85 -23.56 -13.53
CA ARG A 5 -69.41 -22.32 -12.86
C ARG A 5 -69.22 -21.22 -13.95
N THR A 6 -70.10 -20.25 -13.91
CA THR A 6 -69.99 -19.02 -14.68
C THR A 6 -68.98 -18.11 -14.00
N PHE A 7 -67.82 -17.86 -14.68
CA PHE A 7 -66.89 -16.86 -14.23
C PHE A 7 -67.35 -15.47 -14.73
N ILE A 8 -67.65 -14.60 -13.79
CA ILE A 8 -67.91 -13.20 -14.08
C ILE A 8 -66.54 -12.53 -14.22
N ASN A 9 -66.20 -12.11 -15.43
CA ASN A 9 -64.96 -11.36 -15.69
C ASN A 9 -65.25 -9.89 -15.40
N ILE A 10 -64.85 -9.43 -14.23
CA ILE A 10 -64.88 -8.02 -13.88
C ILE A 10 -63.54 -7.44 -14.26
N SER A 11 -63.46 -6.83 -15.43
CA SER A 11 -62.34 -5.95 -15.78
C SER A 11 -62.51 -4.65 -14.98
N PRO A 12 -61.56 -4.25 -14.15
CA PRO A 12 -61.60 -2.91 -13.59
C PRO A 12 -61.20 -1.92 -14.71
N GLU A 13 -62.13 -1.19 -15.24
CA GLU A 13 -61.83 0.06 -15.96
C GLU A 13 -61.19 1.01 -14.96
N ILE A 14 -59.84 1.01 -14.93
CA ILE A 14 -59.08 2.06 -14.28
C ILE A 14 -59.20 3.27 -15.18
N SER A 15 -59.98 4.26 -14.77
CA SER A 15 -60.04 5.53 -15.49
C SER A 15 -58.65 6.13 -15.55
N GLU A 16 -58.16 6.45 -16.74
CA GLU A 16 -56.83 7.04 -16.99
C GLU A 16 -56.65 8.42 -16.33
N ASP A 17 -57.70 8.98 -15.70
CA ASP A 17 -57.68 10.30 -15.05
C ASP A 17 -57.43 10.30 -13.54
N PHE A 18 -57.13 9.17 -12.91
CA PHE A 18 -56.84 9.16 -11.48
C PHE A 18 -55.38 9.56 -11.26
N ASN A 19 -55.12 10.88 -11.20
CA ASN A 19 -53.87 11.41 -10.67
C ASN A 19 -53.99 11.62 -9.15
N PRO A 20 -53.45 10.72 -8.34
CA PRO A 20 -53.53 10.80 -6.88
C PRO A 20 -52.86 12.03 -6.27
N TRP A 21 -52.13 12.78 -7.10
CA TRP A 21 -51.39 13.98 -6.71
C TRP A 21 -52.03 15.29 -7.15
N ALA A 22 -53.12 15.26 -7.87
CA ALA A 22 -53.77 16.48 -8.44
C ALA A 22 -54.29 17.45 -7.36
N SER A 23 -54.41 16.99 -6.11
CA SER A 23 -54.88 17.81 -4.97
C SER A 23 -53.74 18.21 -3.99
N VAL A 24 -52.47 17.93 -4.33
CA VAL A 24 -51.33 18.25 -3.47
C VAL A 24 -51.08 19.75 -3.48
N THR A 25 -51.25 20.43 -2.34
CA THR A 25 -50.95 21.86 -2.20
C THR A 25 -49.44 22.12 -2.35
N SER A 26 -49.04 23.34 -2.69
CA SER A 26 -47.64 23.73 -2.81
C SER A 26 -46.82 23.43 -1.56
N SER A 27 -47.43 23.56 -0.37
CA SER A 27 -46.86 23.22 0.92
C SER A 27 -46.60 21.72 1.09
N GLN A 28 -47.55 20.89 0.63
CA GLN A 28 -47.39 19.42 0.68
C GLN A 28 -46.30 18.97 -0.33
N SER A 29 -46.25 19.56 -1.49
CA SER A 29 -45.20 19.28 -2.50
C SER A 29 -43.79 19.62 -1.97
N ALA A 30 -43.64 20.76 -1.29
CA ALA A 30 -42.40 21.14 -0.63
C ALA A 30 -41.99 20.14 0.47
N ARG A 31 -42.98 19.67 1.25
CA ARG A 31 -42.75 18.67 2.32
C ARG A 31 -42.34 17.31 1.76
N ILE A 32 -42.95 16.88 0.67
CA ILE A 32 -42.57 15.63 -0.02
C ILE A 32 -41.12 15.71 -0.50
N LYS A 33 -40.71 16.78 -1.17
CA LYS A 33 -39.32 16.98 -1.62
C LYS A 33 -38.33 16.98 -0.46
N GLU A 34 -38.68 17.61 0.65
CA GLU A 34 -37.84 17.59 1.87
C GLU A 34 -37.66 16.16 2.41
N LEU A 35 -38.73 15.37 2.44
CA LEU A 35 -38.67 13.99 2.91
C LEU A 35 -37.89 13.07 1.95
N GLU A 36 -38.01 13.28 0.63
CA GLU A 36 -37.23 12.58 -0.37
C GLU A 36 -35.73 12.87 -0.21
N LEU A 37 -35.37 14.15 -0.05
CA LEU A 37 -33.97 14.54 0.19
C LEU A 37 -33.42 13.91 1.50
N LYS A 38 -34.21 13.92 2.59
CA LYS A 38 -33.81 13.28 3.85
C LYS A 38 -33.64 11.76 3.68
N ARG A 39 -34.51 11.11 2.93
CA ARG A 39 -34.40 9.67 2.63
C ARG A 39 -33.11 9.38 1.83
N ASP A 40 -32.80 10.18 0.84
CA ASP A 40 -31.61 9.98 -0.01
C ASP A 40 -30.33 10.21 0.78
N ILE A 41 -30.29 11.24 1.64
CA ILE A 41 -29.18 11.48 2.58
C ILE A 41 -29.03 10.29 3.53
N PHE A 42 -30.13 9.80 4.10
CA PHE A 42 -30.08 8.66 5.02
C PHE A 42 -29.62 7.37 4.33
N THR A 43 -30.08 7.13 3.09
CA THR A 43 -29.68 5.95 2.30
C THR A 43 -28.18 6.01 1.98
N THR A 44 -27.68 7.19 1.57
CA THR A 44 -26.26 7.40 1.29
C THR A 44 -25.41 7.23 2.56
N ALA A 45 -25.82 7.84 3.68
CA ALA A 45 -25.14 7.70 4.96
C ALA A 45 -25.11 6.25 5.44
N LYS A 46 -26.23 5.52 5.31
CA LYS A 46 -26.32 4.10 5.63
C LYS A 46 -25.34 3.28 4.77
N ALA A 47 -25.31 3.49 3.47
CA ALA A 47 -24.37 2.78 2.58
C ALA A 47 -22.91 3.05 2.96
N MET A 48 -22.57 4.29 3.32
CA MET A 48 -21.23 4.63 3.82
C MET A 48 -20.92 3.92 5.14
N ILE A 49 -21.87 3.90 6.09
CA ILE A 49 -21.71 3.21 7.36
C ILE A 49 -21.56 1.70 7.13
N ASP A 50 -22.39 1.08 6.29
CA ASP A 50 -22.34 -0.35 5.98
C ASP A 50 -20.97 -0.71 5.34
N THR A 51 -20.44 0.15 4.48
CA THR A 51 -19.09 0.01 3.91
C THR A 51 -18.02 0.11 5.00
N LEU A 52 -18.07 1.15 5.84
CA LEU A 52 -17.12 1.34 6.94
C LEU A 52 -17.19 0.20 7.97
N MET A 53 -18.38 -0.30 8.26
CA MET A 53 -18.58 -1.43 9.17
C MET A 53 -18.10 -2.74 8.56
N SER A 54 -18.33 -2.96 7.25
CA SER A 54 -17.79 -4.11 6.51
C SER A 54 -16.27 -4.11 6.53
N ASP A 55 -15.64 -2.96 6.29
CA ASP A 55 -14.19 -2.78 6.37
C ASP A 55 -13.66 -2.94 7.81
N ALA A 56 -14.48 -2.63 8.83
CA ALA A 56 -14.12 -2.78 10.24
C ALA A 56 -14.34 -4.20 10.77
N ILE A 57 -15.34 -4.92 10.24
CA ILE A 57 -15.70 -6.29 10.64
C ILE A 57 -14.90 -7.33 9.87
N ALA A 58 -14.50 -7.03 8.63
CA ALA A 58 -13.39 -7.72 7.97
C ALA A 58 -12.12 -7.33 8.73
N SER A 59 -11.96 -7.88 9.94
CA SER A 59 -10.68 -7.91 10.64
C SER A 59 -9.73 -8.59 9.67
N PRO A 60 -8.83 -7.88 9.01
CA PRO A 60 -7.92 -8.51 8.09
C PRO A 60 -7.10 -9.43 8.95
N GLU A 61 -7.17 -10.70 8.65
CA GLU A 61 -6.29 -11.67 9.23
C GLU A 61 -4.89 -11.17 8.97
N SER A 62 -4.22 -10.71 10.02
CA SER A 62 -2.80 -10.44 9.94
C SER A 62 -2.14 -11.81 10.08
N ASP A 63 -1.54 -12.27 9.02
CA ASP A 63 -0.80 -13.52 9.02
C ASP A 63 0.59 -13.30 9.63
N ILE A 64 1.01 -14.15 10.56
CA ILE A 64 2.33 -14.08 11.17
C ILE A 64 3.30 -14.86 10.31
N ILE A 65 4.37 -14.21 9.90
CA ILE A 65 5.43 -14.77 9.06
C ILE A 65 6.67 -14.97 9.91
N PHE A 66 7.17 -16.20 9.99
CA PHE A 66 8.37 -16.55 10.73
C PHE A 66 9.57 -16.79 9.80
N GLY A 67 10.74 -16.43 10.30
CA GLY A 67 12.03 -16.67 9.69
C GLY A 67 12.33 -15.79 8.47
N ARG A 68 13.59 -15.87 8.03
CA ARG A 68 14.06 -15.11 6.86
C ARG A 68 13.49 -15.65 5.55
N SER A 69 13.33 -16.96 5.46
CA SER A 69 12.74 -17.64 4.30
C SER A 69 11.28 -17.22 4.11
N GLY A 70 10.48 -17.16 5.17
CA GLY A 70 9.11 -16.70 5.14
C GLY A 70 9.00 -15.23 4.71
N SER A 71 9.82 -14.36 5.29
CA SER A 71 9.90 -12.94 4.89
C SER A 71 10.30 -12.78 3.43
N ARG A 72 11.31 -13.55 2.98
CA ARG A 72 11.76 -13.51 1.57
C ARG A 72 10.69 -13.98 0.62
N SER A 73 9.99 -15.07 0.94
CA SER A 73 8.87 -15.60 0.15
C SER A 73 7.74 -14.56 0.04
N SER A 74 7.44 -13.86 1.15
CA SER A 74 6.46 -12.77 1.15
C SER A 74 6.89 -11.59 0.27
N LEU A 75 8.18 -11.21 0.24
CA LEU A 75 8.68 -10.20 -0.69
C LEU A 75 8.57 -10.65 -2.14
N LEU A 76 8.95 -11.89 -2.44
CA LEU A 76 8.85 -12.44 -3.81
C LEU A 76 7.40 -12.47 -4.27
N LYS A 77 6.47 -12.88 -3.41
CA LYS A 77 5.04 -12.80 -3.67
C LYS A 77 4.61 -11.35 -3.98
N ALA A 78 5.07 -10.37 -3.17
CA ALA A 78 4.75 -8.97 -3.42
C ALA A 78 5.24 -8.51 -4.79
N ILE A 79 6.46 -8.89 -5.19
CA ILE A 79 7.01 -8.56 -6.51
C ILE A 79 6.16 -9.20 -7.62
N ASP A 80 5.82 -10.48 -7.48
CA ASP A 80 5.07 -11.22 -8.53
C ASP A 80 3.61 -10.73 -8.68
N GLU A 81 3.03 -10.14 -7.62
CA GLU A 81 1.64 -9.66 -7.62
C GLU A 81 1.48 -8.13 -7.82
N THR A 82 2.60 -7.38 -7.81
CA THR A 82 2.55 -5.92 -8.01
C THR A 82 2.16 -5.58 -9.45
N GLN A 83 1.23 -4.65 -9.60
CA GLN A 83 0.71 -4.18 -10.90
C GLN A 83 0.91 -2.69 -11.13
N GLU A 84 1.07 -1.90 -10.08
CA GLU A 84 1.21 -0.44 -10.14
C GLU A 84 2.48 0.04 -9.44
N ARG A 85 2.66 -0.35 -8.17
CA ARG A 85 3.71 0.21 -7.33
C ARG A 85 4.16 -0.76 -6.24
N LEU A 86 5.46 -1.03 -6.19
CA LEU A 86 6.12 -1.74 -5.10
C LEU A 86 6.89 -0.74 -4.23
N ILE A 87 6.61 -0.69 -2.94
CA ILE A 87 7.41 0.06 -1.97
C ILE A 87 8.17 -0.95 -1.12
N ILE A 88 9.50 -0.78 -0.96
CA ILE A 88 10.31 -1.58 -0.06
C ILE A 88 11.13 -0.64 0.83
N VAL A 89 11.06 -0.83 2.13
CA VAL A 89 11.87 -0.08 3.08
C VAL A 89 12.77 -1.05 3.85
N CYS A 90 14.07 -0.82 3.75
CA CYS A 90 15.08 -1.62 4.43
C CYS A 90 16.32 -0.75 4.70
N PRO A 91 16.89 -0.74 5.92
CA PRO A 91 17.99 0.16 6.27
C PRO A 91 19.25 -0.06 5.42
N TRP A 92 19.52 -1.28 4.98
CA TRP A 92 20.72 -1.65 4.24
C TRP A 92 20.39 -2.35 2.92
N LEU A 93 21.26 -2.19 1.92
CA LEU A 93 21.09 -2.67 0.55
C LEU A 93 22.33 -3.44 0.10
N SER A 94 22.37 -4.74 0.31
CA SER A 94 23.53 -5.60 0.05
C SER A 94 23.32 -6.49 -1.18
N LEU A 95 24.36 -6.66 -1.98
CA LEU A 95 24.39 -7.64 -3.10
C LEU A 95 24.17 -9.08 -2.63
N ARG A 96 24.37 -9.38 -1.34
CA ARG A 96 24.06 -10.71 -0.78
C ARG A 96 22.56 -11.05 -0.83
N SER A 97 21.70 -10.03 -0.80
CA SER A 97 20.26 -10.18 -0.81
C SER A 97 19.62 -9.68 -2.09
N ILE A 98 20.22 -8.64 -2.69
CA ILE A 98 19.83 -8.16 -4.03
C ILE A 98 20.73 -8.87 -5.04
N GLU A 99 20.59 -10.19 -5.08
CA GLU A 99 21.25 -11.07 -6.03
C GLU A 99 20.62 -10.94 -7.44
N ASP A 100 21.27 -11.54 -8.44
CA ASP A 100 20.83 -11.45 -9.84
C ASP A 100 19.36 -11.85 -10.03
N GLY A 101 18.89 -12.86 -9.33
CA GLY A 101 17.48 -13.30 -9.41
C GLY A 101 16.48 -12.23 -8.95
N LEU A 102 16.76 -11.50 -7.85
CA LEU A 102 15.92 -10.41 -7.40
C LEU A 102 16.04 -9.19 -8.33
N LEU A 103 17.25 -8.91 -8.80
CA LEU A 103 17.49 -7.81 -9.74
C LEU A 103 16.74 -8.03 -11.05
N LEU A 104 16.74 -9.24 -11.59
CA LEU A 104 15.96 -9.59 -12.80
C LEU A 104 14.46 -9.40 -12.59
N LYS A 105 13.93 -9.71 -11.40
CA LYS A 105 12.53 -9.45 -11.07
C LYS A 105 12.24 -7.94 -11.03
N PHE A 106 13.12 -7.11 -10.46
CA PHE A 106 12.97 -5.66 -10.50
C PHE A 106 12.98 -5.13 -11.94
N ILE A 107 13.91 -5.60 -12.76
CA ILE A 107 13.95 -5.23 -14.19
C ILE A 107 12.66 -5.61 -14.91
N ALA A 108 12.11 -6.80 -14.63
CA ALA A 108 10.85 -7.23 -15.22
C ALA A 108 9.67 -6.31 -14.85
N LEU A 109 9.55 -5.88 -13.59
CA LEU A 109 8.55 -4.90 -13.18
C LEU A 109 8.74 -3.55 -13.91
N LEU A 110 9.95 -3.03 -13.92
CA LEU A 110 10.28 -1.74 -14.54
C LEU A 110 10.03 -1.76 -16.07
N THR A 111 10.30 -2.90 -16.72
CA THR A 111 10.02 -3.07 -18.16
C THR A 111 8.51 -3.08 -18.45
N GLN A 112 7.70 -3.50 -17.50
CA GLN A 112 6.23 -3.43 -17.55
C GLN A 112 5.67 -2.05 -17.18
N GLY A 113 6.51 -1.07 -16.85
CA GLY A 113 6.09 0.27 -16.43
C GLY A 113 5.66 0.35 -14.96
N ILE A 114 5.92 -0.69 -14.16
CA ILE A 114 5.56 -0.74 -12.74
C ILE A 114 6.61 0.03 -11.93
N ARG A 115 6.13 0.88 -11.01
CA ARG A 115 6.99 1.71 -10.17
C ARG A 115 7.57 0.93 -9.01
N ILE A 116 8.85 1.15 -8.71
CA ILE A 116 9.55 0.63 -7.54
C ILE A 116 10.11 1.79 -6.71
N ASP A 117 9.74 1.88 -5.45
CA ASP A 117 10.28 2.83 -4.48
C ASP A 117 11.07 2.06 -3.42
N ILE A 118 12.33 2.40 -3.21
CA ILE A 118 13.20 1.78 -2.20
C ILE A 118 13.62 2.83 -1.19
N GLY A 119 13.10 2.73 0.03
CA GLY A 119 13.54 3.52 1.18
C GLY A 119 14.72 2.86 1.87
N TRP A 120 15.82 3.61 2.08
CA TRP A 120 17.05 3.05 2.60
C TRP A 120 17.83 4.00 3.51
N GLY A 121 18.94 3.51 4.05
CA GLY A 121 19.87 4.26 4.87
C GLY A 121 19.57 4.13 6.37
N TYR A 122 20.50 3.55 7.12
CA TYR A 122 20.36 3.46 8.57
C TYR A 122 20.69 4.80 9.22
N LYS A 123 19.84 5.27 10.15
CA LYS A 123 19.97 6.62 10.73
C LYS A 123 21.33 6.92 11.36
N TYR A 124 21.98 5.93 11.97
CA TYR A 124 23.28 6.11 12.62
C TYR A 124 24.47 6.02 11.65
N ASP A 125 24.21 5.61 10.41
CA ASP A 125 25.21 5.58 9.35
C ASP A 125 25.33 6.95 8.65
N ILE A 126 24.27 7.77 8.74
CA ILE A 126 24.25 9.11 8.13
C ILE A 126 25.24 10.04 8.84
N GLY A 127 26.11 10.67 8.04
CA GLY A 127 27.20 11.52 8.51
C GLY A 127 28.38 10.76 9.11
N LYS A 128 28.38 9.42 9.09
CA LYS A 128 29.53 8.57 9.46
C LYS A 128 29.99 7.72 8.28
N ILE A 129 29.06 6.95 7.75
CA ILE A 129 29.25 5.96 6.69
C ILE A 129 28.65 6.48 5.39
N ILE A 130 27.48 7.10 5.49
CA ILE A 130 26.79 7.75 4.38
C ILE A 130 27.07 9.24 4.45
N SER A 131 27.85 9.74 3.52
CA SER A 131 28.07 11.16 3.30
C SER A 131 27.30 11.60 2.06
N ILE A 132 26.92 12.86 1.99
CA ILE A 132 26.25 13.40 0.83
C ILE A 132 27.14 14.47 0.22
N THR A 133 27.43 14.33 -1.06
CA THR A 133 28.24 15.29 -1.81
C THR A 133 27.49 16.58 -2.07
N GLY A 134 28.19 17.64 -2.45
CA GLY A 134 27.58 18.96 -2.69
C GLY A 134 26.53 18.96 -3.82
N ASP A 135 26.52 17.95 -4.68
CA ASP A 135 25.49 17.73 -5.72
C ASP A 135 24.32 16.85 -5.25
N GLY A 136 24.23 16.56 -3.94
CA GLY A 136 23.14 15.79 -3.34
C GLY A 136 23.27 14.27 -3.48
N ARG A 137 24.40 13.76 -3.99
CA ARG A 137 24.56 12.30 -4.14
C ARG A 137 25.10 11.65 -2.88
N PRO A 138 24.48 10.55 -2.42
CA PRO A 138 25.00 9.79 -1.30
C PRO A 138 26.28 9.03 -1.73
N THR A 139 27.29 9.09 -0.86
CA THR A 139 28.54 8.32 -0.99
C THR A 139 28.72 7.46 0.24
N ILE A 140 29.31 6.28 0.09
CA ILE A 140 29.52 5.30 1.17
C ILE A 140 31.02 5.16 1.42
N THR A 141 31.43 5.18 2.69
CA THR A 141 32.82 4.90 3.07
C THR A 141 33.18 3.44 2.79
N ALA A 142 34.47 3.20 2.49
CA ALA A 142 34.97 1.87 2.09
C ALA A 142 34.71 0.78 3.14
N ASP A 143 34.82 1.12 4.43
CA ASP A 143 34.69 0.17 5.54
C ASP A 143 33.30 -0.41 5.73
N ALA A 144 32.27 0.31 5.26
CA ALA A 144 30.88 -0.11 5.40
C ALA A 144 30.22 -0.52 4.08
N TRP A 145 31.04 -0.62 3.04
CA TRP A 145 30.58 -0.96 1.69
C TRP A 145 29.72 -2.22 1.63
N GLN A 146 29.99 -3.22 2.46
CA GLN A 146 29.22 -4.48 2.44
C GLN A 146 27.72 -4.28 2.68
N ASN A 147 27.35 -3.35 3.57
CA ASN A 147 25.96 -3.06 3.90
C ASN A 147 25.21 -2.33 2.78
N TYR A 148 25.94 -1.65 1.89
CA TYR A 148 25.38 -0.82 0.83
C TYR A 148 25.90 -1.24 -0.57
N SER A 149 26.46 -2.45 -0.68
CA SER A 149 27.12 -2.93 -1.90
C SER A 149 26.21 -2.99 -3.14
N ALA A 150 24.87 -3.02 -2.95
CA ALA A 150 23.93 -3.01 -4.07
C ALA A 150 23.63 -1.60 -4.62
N LEU A 151 24.00 -0.52 -3.91
CA LEU A 151 23.68 0.85 -4.34
C LEU A 151 24.16 1.19 -5.76
N PRO A 152 25.40 0.90 -6.18
CA PRO A 152 25.82 1.22 -7.54
C PRO A 152 25.01 0.52 -8.62
N THR A 153 24.59 -0.72 -8.36
CA THR A 153 23.73 -1.48 -9.27
C THR A 153 22.33 -0.87 -9.33
N LEU A 154 21.77 -0.50 -8.18
CA LEU A 154 20.45 0.15 -8.11
C LEU A 154 20.48 1.56 -8.72
N HIS A 155 21.57 2.33 -8.55
CA HIS A 155 21.71 3.63 -9.23
C HIS A 155 21.82 3.49 -10.76
N LYS A 156 22.51 2.45 -11.26
CA LYS A 156 22.50 2.15 -12.71
C LYS A 156 21.09 1.82 -13.18
N LEU A 157 20.34 1.04 -12.39
CA LEU A 157 18.97 0.73 -12.71
C LEU A 157 18.09 2.00 -12.71
N GLN A 158 18.27 2.89 -11.74
CA GLN A 158 17.60 4.19 -11.69
C GLN A 158 17.93 5.07 -12.88
N ALA A 159 19.18 5.08 -13.34
CA ALA A 159 19.57 5.82 -14.54
C ALA A 159 18.90 5.27 -15.82
N ASN A 160 18.66 3.96 -15.89
CA ASN A 160 17.98 3.33 -17.02
C ASN A 160 16.45 3.51 -16.97
N TYR A 161 15.85 3.66 -15.77
CA TYR A 161 14.41 3.80 -15.54
C TYR A 161 14.09 4.98 -14.60
N PRO A 162 14.46 6.23 -14.97
CA PRO A 162 14.49 7.37 -14.04
C PRO A 162 13.14 7.74 -13.43
N ASN A 163 12.03 7.40 -14.10
CA ASN A 163 10.68 7.72 -13.64
C ASN A 163 9.98 6.53 -12.93
N LEU A 164 10.59 5.35 -12.95
CA LEU A 164 9.97 4.13 -12.45
C LEU A 164 10.67 3.57 -11.21
N ILE A 165 11.95 3.84 -10.99
CA ILE A 165 12.61 3.43 -9.75
C ILE A 165 13.12 4.66 -8.99
N HIS A 166 12.81 4.73 -7.71
CA HIS A 166 13.21 5.80 -6.82
C HIS A 166 13.93 5.24 -5.59
N LEU A 167 15.15 5.71 -5.35
CA LEU A 167 15.97 5.35 -4.19
C LEU A 167 15.95 6.49 -3.19
N LYS A 168 15.15 6.39 -2.14
CA LYS A 168 14.92 7.42 -1.13
C LYS A 168 15.79 7.19 0.10
N LEU A 169 16.75 8.08 0.37
CA LEU A 169 17.54 8.04 1.60
C LEU A 169 16.70 8.55 2.77
N MET A 170 16.27 7.64 3.66
CA MET A 170 15.28 7.94 4.71
C MET A 170 15.86 8.02 6.12
N GLY A 171 17.06 7.50 6.39
CA GLY A 171 17.60 7.46 7.74
C GLY A 171 16.77 6.56 8.68
N THR A 172 16.34 5.41 8.22
CA THR A 172 15.37 4.54 8.90
C THR A 172 15.97 3.25 9.44
N HIS A 173 15.31 2.63 10.42
CA HIS A 173 15.53 1.22 10.80
C HIS A 173 14.29 0.36 10.52
N ALA A 174 13.26 0.92 9.90
CA ALA A 174 12.06 0.19 9.53
C ALA A 174 12.33 -0.85 8.43
N LYS A 175 11.58 -1.95 8.46
CA LYS A 175 11.59 -2.99 7.44
C LYS A 175 10.15 -3.33 7.11
N TYR A 176 9.74 -2.95 5.93
CA TYR A 176 8.41 -3.26 5.41
C TYR A 176 8.41 -3.18 3.88
N TRP A 177 7.40 -3.79 3.29
CA TRP A 177 7.09 -3.59 1.86
C TRP A 177 5.59 -3.55 1.65
N VAL A 178 5.20 -2.89 0.57
CA VAL A 178 3.81 -2.70 0.17
C VAL A 178 3.66 -3.10 -1.29
N CYS A 179 2.74 -4.01 -1.57
CA CYS A 179 2.32 -4.43 -2.90
C CYS A 179 1.06 -3.66 -3.29
N ASP A 180 1.19 -2.62 -4.10
CA ASP A 180 0.08 -1.75 -4.51
C ASP A 180 -0.73 -1.24 -3.29
N ARG A 181 -2.02 -1.54 -3.28
CA ARG A 181 -2.92 -1.39 -2.11
C ARG A 181 -3.52 -2.73 -1.69
N LYS A 182 -2.90 -3.85 -2.11
CA LYS A 182 -3.42 -5.21 -1.89
C LYS A 182 -3.01 -5.74 -0.53
N PHE A 183 -1.74 -5.67 -0.21
CA PHE A 183 -1.20 -6.10 1.08
C PHE A 183 0.14 -5.42 1.39
N ALA A 184 0.52 -5.48 2.65
CA ALA A 184 1.80 -5.00 3.14
C ALA A 184 2.37 -5.96 4.18
N TYR A 185 3.69 -5.99 4.29
CA TYR A 185 4.40 -6.71 5.32
C TYR A 185 5.19 -5.75 6.20
N VAL A 186 5.24 -6.02 7.51
CA VAL A 186 6.12 -5.34 8.47
C VAL A 186 6.83 -6.40 9.29
N GLY A 187 8.14 -6.28 9.49
CA GLY A 187 8.88 -7.27 10.26
C GLY A 187 10.25 -6.84 10.72
N SER A 188 10.99 -7.78 11.28
CA SER A 188 12.34 -7.57 11.79
C SER A 188 13.43 -7.83 10.74
N HIS A 189 13.16 -8.66 9.71
CA HIS A 189 14.13 -9.11 8.73
C HIS A 189 14.60 -7.99 7.78
N ASN A 190 15.92 -7.80 7.69
CA ASN A 190 16.54 -6.89 6.72
C ASN A 190 16.61 -7.53 5.33
N VAL A 191 15.44 -7.69 4.69
CA VAL A 191 15.24 -8.50 3.48
C VAL A 191 16.10 -8.11 2.27
N LEU A 192 16.60 -6.87 2.22
CA LEU A 192 17.51 -6.38 1.17
C LEU A 192 18.99 -6.39 1.59
N SER A 193 19.35 -6.91 2.77
CA SER A 193 20.75 -6.96 3.21
C SER A 193 21.17 -8.27 3.89
N SER A 194 20.23 -9.05 4.42
CA SER A 194 20.49 -10.32 5.07
C SER A 194 20.16 -11.49 4.17
N ASN A 195 21.07 -12.44 4.06
CA ASN A 195 20.84 -13.65 3.27
C ASN A 195 19.85 -14.59 3.97
N THR A 196 19.09 -15.35 3.18
CA THR A 196 18.31 -16.53 3.60
C THR A 196 19.22 -17.75 3.60
N SER A 197 20.24 -17.81 4.46
CA SER A 197 21.16 -18.92 4.49
C SER A 197 20.61 -20.10 5.29
N TYR A 198 21.23 -21.28 5.11
CA TYR A 198 20.87 -22.61 5.65
C TYR A 198 20.65 -22.73 7.19
N LEU A 199 20.91 -21.67 7.94
CA LEU A 199 20.70 -21.62 9.39
C LEU A 199 19.54 -20.68 9.76
N ASP A 200 18.52 -20.60 8.90
CA ASP A 200 17.28 -19.86 9.22
C ASP A 200 16.50 -20.61 10.29
N LEU A 201 16.84 -20.36 11.53
CA LEU A 201 16.10 -20.90 12.66
C LEU A 201 14.74 -20.19 12.72
N ALA A 202 13.68 -20.96 12.67
CA ALA A 202 12.33 -20.45 12.85
C ALA A 202 12.27 -19.71 14.19
N GLY A 203 12.09 -18.38 14.14
CA GLY A 203 12.03 -17.54 15.33
C GLY A 203 13.08 -16.42 15.40
N ASP A 204 14.15 -16.48 14.62
CA ASP A 204 15.14 -15.39 14.55
C ASP A 204 14.56 -14.11 13.98
N GLU A 205 13.61 -14.22 13.07
CA GLU A 205 12.91 -13.10 12.44
C GLU A 205 11.41 -13.34 12.46
N VAL A 206 10.67 -12.29 12.74
CA VAL A 206 9.21 -12.32 12.80
C VAL A 206 8.64 -11.10 12.08
N GLY A 207 7.52 -11.28 11.42
CA GLY A 207 6.78 -10.19 10.80
C GLY A 207 5.30 -10.52 10.63
N THR A 208 4.57 -9.56 10.13
CA THR A 208 3.12 -9.65 9.91
C THR A 208 2.76 -9.18 8.51
N LEU A 209 1.94 -9.96 7.84
CA LEU A 209 1.30 -9.59 6.58
C LEU A 209 -0.05 -8.93 6.91
N HIS A 210 -0.29 -7.78 6.32
CA HIS A 210 -1.51 -6.99 6.53
C HIS A 210 -2.25 -6.81 5.21
N THR A 211 -3.54 -7.10 5.21
CA THR A 211 -4.45 -6.83 4.08
C THR A 211 -5.39 -5.66 4.35
N SER A 212 -5.35 -5.09 5.57
CA SER A 212 -6.15 -3.93 5.95
C SER A 212 -5.81 -2.70 5.11
N PRO A 213 -6.75 -2.10 4.35
CA PRO A 213 -6.54 -0.87 3.62
C PRO A 213 -6.00 0.26 4.50
N ARG A 214 -6.47 0.34 5.75
CA ARG A 214 -6.01 1.33 6.73
C ARG A 214 -4.53 1.17 7.06
N ASN A 215 -4.06 -0.05 7.29
CA ASN A 215 -2.67 -0.32 7.63
C ASN A 215 -1.74 -0.12 6.43
N ILE A 216 -2.18 -0.59 5.25
CA ILE A 216 -1.47 -0.38 3.99
C ILE A 216 -1.31 1.12 3.73
N HIS A 217 -2.39 1.90 3.84
CA HIS A 217 -2.34 3.35 3.65
C HIS A 217 -1.39 4.05 4.63
N LYS A 218 -1.35 3.63 5.90
CA LYS A 218 -0.40 4.16 6.88
C LYS A 218 1.06 3.93 6.47
N LEU A 219 1.39 2.77 5.92
CA LEU A 219 2.75 2.46 5.48
C LEU A 219 3.14 3.25 4.24
N ILE A 220 2.23 3.38 3.26
CA ILE A 220 2.42 4.24 2.09
C ILE A 220 2.66 5.68 2.54
N ASN A 221 1.79 6.21 3.41
CA ASN A 221 1.91 7.57 3.91
C ASN A 221 3.20 7.79 4.72
N CYS A 222 3.62 6.80 5.51
CA CYS A 222 4.90 6.83 6.22
C CYS A 222 6.08 6.96 5.25
N PHE A 223 6.08 6.22 4.15
CA PHE A 223 7.10 6.35 3.11
C PHE A 223 7.07 7.73 2.45
N GLU A 224 5.89 8.24 2.11
CA GLU A 224 5.75 9.48 1.36
C GLU A 224 6.07 10.74 2.18
N THR A 225 5.62 10.78 3.43
CA THR A 225 5.81 11.94 4.31
C THR A 225 7.21 12.03 4.91
N GLN A 226 7.96 10.94 4.97
CA GLN A 226 9.32 10.98 5.45
C GLN A 226 10.22 11.78 4.49
N PRO A 227 11.06 12.71 4.96
CA PRO A 227 11.91 13.54 4.09
C PRO A 227 12.94 12.69 3.35
N GLU A 228 13.26 13.11 2.13
CA GLU A 228 14.44 12.63 1.38
C GLU A 228 15.68 13.35 1.93
N LEU A 229 16.54 12.61 2.64
CA LEU A 229 17.68 13.24 3.32
C LEU A 229 18.77 13.71 2.36
N SER A 230 18.86 13.17 1.15
CA SER A 230 19.79 13.62 0.12
C SER A 230 19.50 15.03 -0.38
N THR A 231 18.25 15.52 -0.26
CA THR A 231 17.83 16.84 -0.69
C THR A 231 17.84 17.89 0.42
N HIS A 232 17.94 17.47 1.71
CA HIS A 232 17.79 18.35 2.88
C HIS A 232 19.06 18.53 3.71
N LEU A 233 20.24 18.32 3.14
CA LEU A 233 21.52 18.28 3.85
C LEU A 233 21.91 19.50 4.69
N HIS A 234 21.47 20.68 4.34
CA HIS A 234 21.81 21.88 5.10
C HIS A 234 21.13 21.97 6.49
N GLN A 235 20.19 21.08 6.80
CA GLN A 235 19.45 21.07 8.07
C GLN A 235 19.91 19.98 9.05
N TRP A 236 20.75 19.02 8.63
CA TRP A 236 21.24 17.93 9.47
C TRP A 236 22.65 18.17 10.00
N GLN A 237 22.88 19.31 10.61
CA GLN A 237 23.99 19.43 11.57
C GLN A 237 23.55 18.72 12.84
N ARG A 238 24.36 17.72 13.30
CA ARG A 238 24.09 17.04 14.56
C ARG A 238 23.90 18.05 15.65
N PRO A 239 22.95 17.84 16.60
CA PRO A 239 23.07 18.45 17.90
C PRO A 239 24.45 18.00 18.43
N THR A 240 25.34 18.93 18.65
CA THR A 240 26.58 18.69 19.40
C THR A 240 26.18 18.15 20.76
N ALA A 241 26.64 16.94 21.10
CA ALA A 241 26.44 16.30 22.40
C ALA A 241 27.13 17.10 23.49
#